data_8fa8555a3ef0265bdca4d3f06b395f2c
#
_entry.id   8fa8555a3ef0265bdca4d3f06b395f2c
#
_cell.length_a   1.000
_cell.length_b   1.000
_cell.length_c   1.000
_cell.angle_alpha   90.00
_cell.angle_beta   90.00
_cell.angle_gamma   90.00
#
_symmetry.space_group_name_H-M   'P 1'
#
loop_
_entity.id
_entity.type
_entity.pdbx_description
1 polymer ?
#
loop_
_entity_poly.entity_id
_entity_poly.type
_entity_poly.pdbx_seq_one_letter_code
_entity_poly.pdbx_strand_id
1 'polypeptide(L)'
;MSSLATDLQPIDWSTIEDAIYDWLAGGVEGFDAIVPDAIWEDQNVAQPDYPYATLKVTAHRKEGGRDEVRTTTLTGQPAGQEIEILVTGPVQMTVAVTFNADAAAGGAASATRARSLAAKAQASLGLPAVVDHFRGAGLSIVAEEGVTDTSLVINGEWLARATLDVRLRTATQMTQRAGYMDKVQLETDDLGVDTTVDGS
;
A
#
# COMPACT_ATOMS: atom_id res chain seq x y z
N MET A 1 -15.79 -26.57 20.47
CA MET A 1 -15.36 -26.00 19.17
C MET A 1 -14.30 -24.96 19.50
N SER A 2 -13.04 -25.27 19.23
CA SER A 2 -11.93 -24.33 19.44
C SER A 2 -11.98 -23.28 18.34
N SER A 3 -12.11 -22.02 18.70
CA SER A 3 -12.01 -20.91 17.74
C SER A 3 -10.59 -20.90 17.18
N LEU A 4 -10.45 -21.16 15.90
CA LEU A 4 -9.18 -20.99 15.17
C LEU A 4 -8.81 -19.51 15.26
N ALA A 5 -7.70 -19.20 15.88
CA ALA A 5 -7.19 -17.84 15.90
C ALA A 5 -6.73 -17.49 14.49
N THR A 6 -7.43 -16.57 13.85
CA THR A 6 -7.03 -15.99 12.55
C THR A 6 -6.54 -14.58 12.82
N ASP A 7 -5.27 -14.35 12.58
CA ASP A 7 -4.70 -13.01 12.61
C ASP A 7 -4.72 -12.43 11.20
N LEU A 8 -5.56 -11.42 11.02
CA LEU A 8 -5.68 -10.68 9.78
C LEU A 8 -4.85 -9.40 9.92
N GLN A 9 -3.75 -9.33 9.20
CA GLN A 9 -3.03 -8.07 9.04
C GLN A 9 -3.49 -7.43 7.72
N PRO A 10 -4.50 -6.54 7.78
CA PRO A 10 -4.91 -5.76 6.64
C PRO A 10 -3.78 -4.83 6.22
N ILE A 11 -3.90 -4.26 5.01
CA ILE A 11 -2.99 -3.19 4.59
C ILE A 11 -3.07 -2.08 5.63
N ASP A 12 -1.92 -1.70 6.17
CA ASP A 12 -1.81 -0.52 7.03
C ASP A 12 -1.77 0.73 6.16
N TRP A 13 -2.96 1.25 5.91
CA TRP A 13 -3.13 2.44 5.10
C TRP A 13 -2.45 3.66 5.72
N SER A 14 -2.44 3.81 7.05
CA SER A 14 -1.81 4.96 7.70
C SER A 14 -0.31 5.00 7.44
N THR A 15 0.38 3.87 7.58
CA THR A 15 1.81 3.77 7.25
C THR A 15 2.09 4.07 5.78
N ILE A 16 1.21 3.63 4.87
CA ILE A 16 1.36 3.90 3.43
C ILE A 16 1.15 5.38 3.11
N GLU A 17 0.10 5.96 3.66
CA GLU A 17 -0.24 7.37 3.47
C GLU A 17 0.85 8.29 4.03
N ASP A 18 1.36 7.99 5.22
CA ASP A 18 2.47 8.72 5.84
C ASP A 18 3.74 8.62 4.98
N ALA A 19 4.08 7.43 4.47
CA ALA A 19 5.26 7.26 3.63
C ALA A 19 5.18 8.07 2.32
N ILE A 20 4.00 8.17 1.70
CA ILE A 20 3.80 8.95 0.49
C ILE A 20 3.83 10.45 0.81
N TYR A 21 3.23 10.86 1.92
CA TYR A 21 3.28 12.23 2.41
C TYR A 21 4.73 12.67 2.68
N ASP A 22 5.48 11.87 3.45
CA ASP A 22 6.87 12.13 3.82
C ASP A 22 7.80 12.26 2.61
N TRP A 23 7.58 11.43 1.59
CA TRP A 23 8.33 11.56 0.33
C TRP A 23 8.17 12.92 -0.31
N LEU A 24 6.97 13.51 -0.28
CA LEU A 24 6.67 14.79 -0.93
C LEU A 24 7.00 15.99 -0.04
N ALA A 25 6.68 15.91 1.25
CA ALA A 25 6.73 17.02 2.19
C ALA A 25 8.04 17.07 3.03
N GLY A 26 8.97 16.11 2.86
CA GLY A 26 10.31 16.18 3.44
C GLY A 26 10.56 15.34 4.69
N GLY A 27 9.82 14.24 4.87
CA GLY A 27 10.08 13.26 5.94
C GLY A 27 11.18 12.23 5.61
N VAL A 28 11.71 12.22 4.38
CA VAL A 28 12.74 11.25 3.95
C VAL A 28 14.12 11.73 4.30
N GLU A 29 14.88 10.96 5.08
CA GLU A 29 16.24 11.30 5.47
C GLU A 29 17.16 11.42 4.24
N GLY A 30 17.87 12.52 4.14
CA GLY A 30 18.79 12.81 3.04
C GLY A 30 18.12 13.22 1.73
N PHE A 31 16.83 13.53 1.76
CA PHE A 31 16.09 14.01 0.60
C PHE A 31 15.28 15.27 0.95
N ASP A 32 15.44 16.33 0.15
CA ASP A 32 14.74 17.59 0.34
C ASP A 32 13.28 17.50 -0.12
N ALA A 33 12.39 18.13 0.63
CA ALA A 33 10.97 18.26 0.27
C ALA A 33 10.78 18.71 -1.19
N ILE A 34 9.80 18.13 -1.84
CA ILE A 34 9.40 18.53 -3.20
C ILE A 34 8.44 19.71 -3.13
N VAL A 35 7.51 19.64 -2.18
CA VAL A 35 6.54 20.67 -1.84
C VAL A 35 6.55 20.92 -0.33
N PRO A 36 6.14 22.11 0.13
CA PRO A 36 6.07 22.41 1.58
C PRO A 36 4.98 21.61 2.27
N ASP A 37 3.93 21.20 1.57
CA ASP A 37 2.80 20.46 2.14
C ASP A 37 2.10 19.56 1.11
N ALA A 38 1.43 18.52 1.58
CA ALA A 38 0.63 17.63 0.79
C ALA A 38 -0.67 17.27 1.54
N ILE A 39 -1.76 17.04 0.80
CA ILE A 39 -3.06 16.66 1.39
C ILE A 39 -3.66 15.49 0.62
N TRP A 40 -4.36 14.62 1.34
CA TRP A 40 -5.19 13.60 0.73
C TRP A 40 -6.56 14.18 0.31
N GLU A 41 -7.06 13.86 -0.89
CA GLU A 41 -8.30 14.41 -1.42
C GLU A 41 -9.55 14.08 -0.58
N ASP A 42 -9.52 12.98 0.16
CA ASP A 42 -10.60 12.52 1.03
C ASP A 42 -10.53 13.11 2.45
N GLN A 43 -9.47 13.84 2.77
CA GLN A 43 -9.35 14.55 4.04
C GLN A 43 -10.13 15.88 3.99
N ASN A 44 -10.96 16.11 4.99
CA ASN A 44 -11.66 17.38 5.14
C ASN A 44 -10.75 18.43 5.82
N VAL A 45 -9.67 18.80 5.13
CA VAL A 45 -8.65 19.76 5.60
C VAL A 45 -8.72 21.03 4.76
N ALA A 46 -8.35 22.17 5.35
CA ALA A 46 -8.22 23.41 4.60
C ALA A 46 -7.10 23.28 3.55
N GLN A 47 -7.34 23.88 2.37
CA GLN A 47 -6.35 23.90 1.30
C GLN A 47 -5.08 24.61 1.80
N PRO A 48 -3.88 23.98 1.63
CA PRO A 48 -2.62 24.62 1.96
C PRO A 48 -2.27 25.78 1.03
N ASP A 49 -1.27 26.56 1.44
CA ASP A 49 -0.68 27.59 0.58
C ASP A 49 0.08 26.96 -0.60
N TYR A 50 0.07 27.62 -1.74
CA TYR A 50 0.83 27.17 -2.91
C TYR A 50 2.34 27.31 -2.72
N PRO A 51 3.15 26.38 -3.25
CA PRO A 51 2.77 25.17 -3.95
C PRO A 51 2.50 24.01 -2.97
N TYR A 52 1.53 23.17 -3.29
CA TYR A 52 1.24 21.96 -2.51
C TYR A 52 0.91 20.78 -3.44
N ALA A 53 0.91 19.57 -2.90
CA ALA A 53 0.47 18.37 -3.62
C ALA A 53 -0.88 17.87 -3.09
N THR A 54 -1.71 17.35 -3.99
CA THR A 54 -2.92 16.61 -3.65
C THR A 54 -2.71 15.14 -3.98
N LEU A 55 -3.06 14.26 -3.06
CA LEU A 55 -2.86 12.82 -3.13
C LEU A 55 -4.18 12.10 -3.27
N LYS A 56 -4.25 11.09 -4.12
CA LYS A 56 -5.42 10.24 -4.29
C LYS A 56 -5.05 8.82 -4.68
N VAL A 57 -5.58 7.83 -3.98
CA VAL A 57 -5.55 6.44 -4.45
C VAL A 57 -6.59 6.27 -5.55
N THR A 58 -6.16 6.12 -6.80
CA THR A 58 -7.06 6.01 -7.97
C THR A 58 -7.41 4.58 -8.31
N ALA A 59 -6.53 3.63 -7.97
CA ALA A 59 -6.77 2.22 -8.16
C ALA A 59 -6.11 1.40 -7.05
N HIS A 60 -6.82 0.41 -6.58
CA HIS A 60 -6.34 -0.58 -5.62
C HIS A 60 -6.87 -1.94 -6.06
N ARG A 61 -5.96 -2.87 -6.34
CA ARG A 61 -6.34 -4.20 -6.80
C ARG A 61 -5.39 -5.26 -6.27
N LYS A 62 -5.93 -6.43 -5.96
CA LYS A 62 -5.12 -7.62 -5.76
C LYS A 62 -4.47 -7.98 -7.10
N GLU A 63 -3.16 -8.16 -7.11
CA GLU A 63 -2.43 -8.55 -8.31
C GLU A 63 -2.77 -10.00 -8.64
N GLY A 64 -3.19 -10.27 -9.88
CA GLY A 64 -3.68 -11.57 -10.30
C GLY A 64 -2.62 -12.66 -10.12
N GLY A 65 -3.03 -13.76 -9.52
CA GLY A 65 -2.19 -14.90 -9.17
C GLY A 65 -2.79 -15.62 -7.97
N ARG A 66 -2.22 -16.74 -7.61
CA ARG A 66 -2.56 -17.40 -6.34
C ARG A 66 -1.77 -16.71 -5.22
N ASP A 67 -2.41 -16.51 -4.08
CA ASP A 67 -1.71 -16.16 -2.87
C ASP A 67 -0.63 -17.20 -2.58
N GLU A 68 0.52 -16.74 -2.14
CA GLU A 68 1.55 -17.65 -1.64
C GLU A 68 1.08 -18.19 -0.28
N VAL A 69 1.00 -19.50 -0.18
CA VAL A 69 0.63 -20.19 1.06
C VAL A 69 1.87 -20.91 1.58
N ARG A 70 2.31 -20.52 2.76
CA ARG A 70 3.37 -21.21 3.50
C ARG A 70 2.78 -21.93 4.69
N THR A 71 3.16 -23.18 4.89
CA THR A 71 2.78 -23.97 6.05
C THR A 71 4.03 -24.28 6.88
N THR A 72 3.99 -23.96 8.16
CA THR A 72 5.08 -24.21 9.09
C THR A 72 4.57 -25.01 10.28
N THR A 73 5.29 -26.06 10.64
CA THR A 73 5.00 -26.82 11.85
C THR A 73 5.66 -26.14 13.06
N LEU A 74 4.86 -25.86 14.07
CA LEU A 74 5.31 -25.23 15.31
C LEU A 74 5.47 -26.29 16.40
N THR A 75 6.63 -26.31 17.08
CA THR A 75 6.87 -27.19 18.22
C THR A 75 6.46 -26.54 19.53
N GLY A 76 5.90 -27.31 20.45
CA GLY A 76 5.53 -26.83 21.79
C GLY A 76 4.23 -26.02 21.85
N GLN A 77 3.43 -26.04 20.80
CA GLN A 77 2.12 -25.40 20.80
C GLN A 77 1.03 -26.33 21.38
N PRO A 78 -0.07 -25.77 21.91
CA PRO A 78 -1.23 -26.56 22.33
C PRO A 78 -1.81 -27.34 21.16
N ALA A 79 -2.46 -28.47 21.47
CA ALA A 79 -3.18 -29.27 20.50
C ALA A 79 -4.19 -28.42 19.71
N GLY A 80 -4.16 -28.53 18.39
CA GLY A 80 -4.98 -27.73 17.50
C GLY A 80 -4.33 -26.43 16.99
N GLN A 81 -3.06 -26.17 17.36
CA GLN A 81 -2.32 -24.97 16.93
C GLN A 81 -0.90 -25.29 16.43
N GLU A 82 -0.64 -26.52 16.07
CA GLU A 82 0.70 -27.00 15.71
C GLU A 82 1.12 -26.58 14.29
N ILE A 83 0.18 -26.16 13.47
CA ILE A 83 0.42 -25.72 12.10
C ILE A 83 0.12 -24.23 12.00
N GLU A 84 1.08 -23.47 11.49
CA GLU A 84 0.88 -22.10 11.07
C GLU A 84 0.79 -22.04 9.55
N ILE A 85 -0.30 -21.47 9.07
CA ILE A 85 -0.55 -21.23 7.64
C ILE A 85 -0.45 -19.72 7.43
N LEU A 86 0.59 -19.29 6.70
CA LEU A 86 0.77 -17.91 6.27
C LEU A 86 0.33 -17.78 4.82
N VAL A 87 -0.63 -16.90 4.59
CA VAL A 87 -1.11 -16.54 3.25
C VAL A 87 -0.67 -15.14 2.94
N THR A 88 0.11 -14.96 1.87
CA THR A 88 0.60 -13.65 1.42
C THR A 88 0.03 -13.33 0.05
N GLY A 89 -0.66 -12.20 -0.08
CA GLY A 89 -1.26 -11.74 -1.33
C GLY A 89 -0.66 -10.41 -1.80
N PRO A 90 -0.07 -10.34 -3.01
CA PRO A 90 0.42 -9.09 -3.56
C PRO A 90 -0.74 -8.16 -3.93
N VAL A 91 -0.60 -6.90 -3.60
CA VAL A 91 -1.57 -5.85 -3.90
C VAL A 91 -0.88 -4.71 -4.61
N GLN A 92 -1.43 -4.27 -5.71
CA GLN A 92 -0.98 -3.10 -6.46
C GLN A 92 -1.95 -1.94 -6.25
N MET A 93 -1.40 -0.76 -6.03
CA MET A 93 -2.15 0.49 -5.96
C MET A 93 -1.56 1.52 -6.91
N THR A 94 -2.41 2.42 -7.40
CA THR A 94 -1.99 3.60 -8.15
C THR A 94 -2.33 4.83 -7.35
N VAL A 95 -1.35 5.69 -7.13
CA VAL A 95 -1.50 6.97 -6.43
C VAL A 95 -1.30 8.08 -7.43
N ALA A 96 -2.33 8.90 -7.63
CA ALA A 96 -2.23 10.14 -8.39
C ALA A 96 -1.71 11.25 -7.47
N VAL A 97 -0.59 11.84 -7.85
CA VAL A 97 0.02 12.98 -7.18
C VAL A 97 -0.17 14.21 -8.05
N THR A 98 -1.03 15.12 -7.63
CA THR A 98 -1.33 16.35 -8.37
C THR A 98 -0.65 17.54 -7.73
N PHE A 99 0.30 18.14 -8.41
CA PHE A 99 1.00 19.35 -7.99
C PHE A 99 0.21 20.58 -8.37
N ASN A 100 -0.07 21.44 -7.41
CA ASN A 100 -0.79 22.68 -7.55
C ASN A 100 0.18 23.85 -7.34
N ALA A 101 0.19 24.82 -8.23
CA ALA A 101 1.03 26.00 -8.14
C ALA A 101 0.21 27.26 -8.34
N ASP A 102 0.65 28.35 -7.70
CA ASP A 102 -0.05 29.64 -7.72
C ASP A 102 -0.10 30.23 -9.14
N ALA A 103 -1.29 30.62 -9.55
CA ALA A 103 -1.52 31.34 -10.80
C ALA A 103 -1.04 32.81 -10.73
N ALA A 104 -1.03 33.41 -9.53
CA ALA A 104 -0.67 34.83 -9.35
C ALA A 104 0.81 35.13 -9.66
N ALA A 105 1.68 34.11 -9.68
CA ALA A 105 3.08 34.25 -10.06
C ALA A 105 3.31 34.45 -11.58
N GLY A 106 2.25 34.66 -12.37
CA GLY A 106 2.31 34.99 -13.78
C GLY A 106 2.27 33.83 -14.76
N GLY A 107 1.08 33.43 -15.15
CA GLY A 107 0.73 32.63 -16.34
C GLY A 107 1.64 31.42 -16.65
N ALA A 108 2.51 31.58 -17.64
CA ALA A 108 3.38 30.50 -18.12
C ALA A 108 4.41 30.01 -17.07
N ALA A 109 4.89 30.86 -16.19
CA ALA A 109 5.85 30.49 -15.15
C ALA A 109 5.23 29.58 -14.08
N SER A 110 3.95 29.78 -13.77
CA SER A 110 3.19 28.97 -12.84
C SER A 110 2.95 27.54 -13.37
N ALA A 111 2.52 27.43 -14.64
CA ALA A 111 2.35 26.13 -15.31
C ALA A 111 3.67 25.34 -15.38
N THR A 112 4.77 26.03 -15.66
CA THR A 112 6.11 25.42 -15.67
C THR A 112 6.51 24.95 -14.28
N ARG A 113 6.12 25.67 -13.23
CA ARG A 113 6.45 25.29 -11.84
C ARG A 113 5.74 23.99 -11.43
N ALA A 114 4.44 23.83 -11.70
CA ALA A 114 3.73 22.59 -11.36
C ALA A 114 4.35 21.39 -12.08
N ARG A 115 4.63 21.50 -13.38
CA ARG A 115 5.32 20.45 -14.15
C ARG A 115 6.74 20.19 -13.65
N SER A 116 7.46 21.22 -13.22
CA SER A 116 8.81 21.08 -12.68
C SER A 116 8.80 20.31 -11.35
N LEU A 117 7.82 20.54 -10.47
CA LEU A 117 7.64 19.80 -9.24
C LEU A 117 7.29 18.33 -9.51
N ALA A 118 6.37 18.07 -10.44
CA ALA A 118 6.03 16.71 -10.86
C ALA A 118 7.23 15.97 -11.47
N ALA A 119 8.04 16.65 -12.32
CA ALA A 119 9.25 16.06 -12.87
C ALA A 119 10.32 15.79 -11.79
N LYS A 120 10.46 16.68 -10.78
CA LYS A 120 11.33 16.44 -9.62
C LYS A 120 10.88 15.21 -8.83
N ALA A 121 9.58 15.09 -8.61
CA ALA A 121 8.99 13.92 -7.93
C ALA A 121 9.27 12.64 -8.73
N GLN A 122 9.00 12.63 -10.03
CA GLN A 122 9.28 11.49 -10.90
C GLN A 122 10.76 11.08 -10.84
N ALA A 123 11.66 12.03 -10.99
CA ALA A 123 13.10 11.75 -10.95
C ALA A 123 13.56 11.23 -9.59
N SER A 124 12.92 11.64 -8.50
CA SER A 124 13.28 11.21 -7.14
C SER A 124 12.95 9.75 -6.83
N LEU A 125 11.98 9.15 -7.54
CA LEU A 125 11.58 7.75 -7.32
C LEU A 125 12.71 6.74 -7.58
N GLY A 126 13.73 7.12 -8.33
CA GLY A 126 14.94 6.31 -8.55
C GLY A 126 16.04 6.52 -7.52
N LEU A 127 15.91 7.45 -6.59
CA LEU A 127 16.94 7.73 -5.58
C LEU A 127 16.94 6.67 -4.47
N PRO A 128 18.13 6.17 -4.06
CA PRO A 128 18.23 5.15 -3.01
C PRO A 128 17.49 5.52 -1.71
N ALA A 129 17.62 6.77 -1.25
CA ALA A 129 16.94 7.24 -0.03
C ALA A 129 15.42 7.10 -0.12
N VAL A 130 14.82 7.48 -1.26
CA VAL A 130 13.38 7.37 -1.51
C VAL A 130 12.94 5.91 -1.63
N VAL A 131 13.72 5.09 -2.36
CA VAL A 131 13.43 3.65 -2.50
C VAL A 131 13.49 2.93 -1.15
N ASP A 132 14.49 3.25 -0.32
CA ASP A 132 14.65 2.63 1.00
C ASP A 132 13.56 3.11 1.98
N HIS A 133 13.15 4.37 1.89
CA HIS A 133 12.02 4.91 2.66
C HIS A 133 10.72 4.14 2.33
N PHE A 134 10.35 4.00 1.07
CA PHE A 134 9.17 3.21 0.67
C PHE A 134 9.29 1.75 1.09
N ARG A 135 10.49 1.15 0.96
CA ARG A 135 10.72 -0.22 1.40
C ARG A 135 10.54 -0.38 2.91
N GLY A 136 10.95 0.62 3.71
CA GLY A 136 10.72 0.67 5.15
C GLY A 136 9.23 0.65 5.53
N ALA A 137 8.37 1.23 4.70
CA ALA A 137 6.92 1.20 4.82
C ALA A 137 6.26 -0.05 4.18
N GLY A 138 7.04 -1.05 3.75
CA GLY A 138 6.52 -2.25 3.08
C GLY A 138 6.01 -2.01 1.65
N LEU A 139 6.46 -0.94 1.02
CA LEU A 139 6.10 -0.56 -0.34
C LEU A 139 7.24 -0.81 -1.32
N SER A 140 6.90 -1.15 -2.55
CA SER A 140 7.83 -1.16 -3.67
C SER A 140 7.27 -0.34 -4.84
N ILE A 141 8.13 0.46 -5.46
CA ILE A 141 7.80 1.23 -6.66
C ILE A 141 7.80 0.25 -7.84
N VAL A 142 6.67 0.17 -8.55
CA VAL A 142 6.52 -0.73 -9.71
C VAL A 142 6.77 0.02 -11.01
N ALA A 143 6.17 1.19 -11.13
CA ALA A 143 6.29 2.06 -12.30
C ALA A 143 5.82 3.47 -11.94
N GLU A 144 6.30 4.44 -12.69
CA GLU A 144 5.74 5.78 -12.75
C GLU A 144 5.20 6.03 -14.16
N GLU A 145 4.11 6.76 -14.27
CA GLU A 145 3.59 7.24 -15.54
C GLU A 145 4.15 8.63 -15.82
N GLY A 146 4.16 9.03 -17.08
CA GLY A 146 4.68 10.35 -17.46
C GLY A 146 3.87 11.48 -16.83
N VAL A 147 4.54 12.61 -16.59
CA VAL A 147 3.89 13.81 -16.06
C VAL A 147 2.89 14.36 -17.06
N THR A 148 1.64 14.50 -16.63
CA THR A 148 0.55 15.07 -17.42
C THR A 148 0.21 16.48 -16.95
N ASP A 149 0.11 17.43 -17.88
CA ASP A 149 -0.39 18.78 -17.59
C ASP A 149 -1.91 18.74 -17.46
N THR A 150 -2.40 19.06 -16.28
CA THR A 150 -3.82 19.10 -15.94
C THR A 150 -4.29 20.50 -15.56
N SER A 151 -3.55 21.54 -16.00
CA SER A 151 -3.88 22.95 -15.76
C SER A 151 -5.27 23.30 -16.26
N LEU A 152 -5.97 24.16 -15.51
CA LEU A 152 -7.35 24.54 -15.83
C LEU A 152 -7.63 25.98 -15.40
N VAL A 153 -8.74 26.53 -15.87
CA VAL A 153 -9.22 27.87 -15.49
C VAL A 153 -10.40 27.71 -14.53
N ILE A 154 -10.29 28.28 -13.35
CA ILE A 154 -11.36 28.32 -12.35
C ILE A 154 -11.70 29.79 -12.08
N ASN A 155 -12.98 30.16 -12.21
CA ASN A 155 -13.48 31.51 -11.98
C ASN A 155 -12.71 32.61 -12.72
N GLY A 156 -12.19 32.29 -13.92
CA GLY A 156 -11.40 33.23 -14.71
C GLY A 156 -9.91 33.31 -14.34
N GLU A 157 -9.47 32.57 -13.32
CA GLU A 157 -8.06 32.47 -12.93
C GLU A 157 -7.44 31.15 -13.42
N TRP A 158 -6.20 31.23 -13.86
CA TRP A 158 -5.45 30.08 -14.34
C TRP A 158 -4.84 29.35 -13.15
N LEU A 159 -5.25 28.09 -12.95
CA LEU A 159 -4.62 27.20 -11.96
C LEU A 159 -3.64 26.26 -12.67
N ALA A 160 -2.36 26.39 -12.36
CA ALA A 160 -1.35 25.49 -12.89
C ALA A 160 -1.34 24.18 -12.12
N ARG A 161 -1.57 23.08 -12.83
CA ARG A 161 -1.59 21.73 -12.28
C ARG A 161 -0.81 20.75 -13.14
N ALA A 162 -0.15 19.81 -12.49
CA ALA A 162 0.48 18.69 -13.17
C ALA A 162 0.31 17.42 -12.32
N THR A 163 -0.02 16.33 -12.96
CA THR A 163 -0.29 15.05 -12.29
C THR A 163 0.77 14.03 -12.67
N LEU A 164 1.23 13.27 -11.69
CA LEU A 164 2.10 12.11 -11.80
C LEU A 164 1.39 10.91 -11.17
N ASP A 165 1.19 9.84 -11.93
CA ASP A 165 0.67 8.59 -11.43
C ASP A 165 1.81 7.64 -11.06
N VAL A 166 1.84 7.19 -9.80
CA VAL A 166 2.83 6.27 -9.27
C VAL A 166 2.16 4.95 -8.93
N ARG A 167 2.68 3.85 -9.48
CA ARG A 167 2.24 2.51 -9.15
C ARG A 167 3.12 1.90 -8.08
N LEU A 168 2.50 1.56 -6.97
CA LEU A 168 3.13 0.95 -5.81
C LEU A 168 2.60 -0.46 -5.61
N ARG A 169 3.41 -1.32 -5.00
CA ARG A 169 3.02 -2.67 -4.60
C ARG A 169 3.29 -2.85 -3.12
N THR A 170 2.36 -3.50 -2.44
CA THR A 170 2.48 -4.00 -1.07
C THR A 170 1.98 -5.44 -0.99
N ALA A 171 1.97 -6.03 0.19
CA ALA A 171 1.44 -7.37 0.41
C ALA A 171 0.49 -7.38 1.62
N THR A 172 -0.63 -8.08 1.46
CA THR A 172 -1.47 -8.48 2.59
C THR A 172 -0.93 -9.75 3.18
N GLN A 173 -0.99 -9.90 4.50
CA GLN A 173 -0.64 -11.13 5.20
C GLN A 173 -1.81 -11.60 6.05
N MET A 174 -2.05 -12.91 6.01
CA MET A 174 -3.02 -13.57 6.86
C MET A 174 -2.34 -14.76 7.50
N THR A 175 -2.40 -14.86 8.83
CA THR A 175 -1.88 -16.00 9.57
C THR A 175 -3.04 -16.76 10.19
N GLN A 176 -3.11 -18.06 9.96
CA GLN A 176 -4.07 -18.95 10.57
C GLN A 176 -3.34 -20.09 11.27
N ARG A 177 -3.78 -20.45 12.47
CA ARG A 177 -3.28 -21.64 13.14
C ARG A 177 -4.28 -22.77 13.03
N ALA A 178 -3.78 -23.96 12.76
CA ALA A 178 -4.55 -25.18 12.63
C ALA A 178 -3.85 -26.33 13.39
N GLY A 179 -4.61 -27.37 13.73
CA GLY A 179 -4.05 -28.58 14.31
C GLY A 179 -3.94 -29.71 13.30
N TYR A 180 -3.15 -30.70 13.66
CA TYR A 180 -3.14 -31.99 12.97
C TYR A 180 -4.39 -32.78 13.32
N MET A 181 -4.87 -33.54 12.36
CA MET A 181 -5.85 -34.59 12.63
C MET A 181 -5.08 -35.87 12.96
N ASP A 182 -4.78 -36.06 14.26
CA ASP A 182 -3.99 -37.22 14.71
C ASP A 182 -4.77 -38.53 14.64
N LYS A 183 -6.09 -38.49 14.86
CA LYS A 183 -6.95 -39.67 14.86
C LYS A 183 -8.31 -39.36 14.27
N VAL A 184 -8.76 -40.25 13.40
CA VAL A 184 -10.15 -40.29 12.93
C VAL A 184 -10.79 -41.52 13.56
N GLN A 185 -11.72 -41.30 14.50
CA GLN A 185 -12.54 -42.37 15.05
C GLN A 185 -13.80 -42.47 14.18
N LEU A 186 -13.91 -43.57 13.43
CA LEU A 186 -15.10 -43.89 12.68
C LEU A 186 -16.00 -44.79 13.57
N GLU A 187 -17.02 -44.19 14.16
CA GLU A 187 -18.09 -44.95 14.82
C GLU A 187 -19.08 -45.39 13.72
N THR A 188 -19.12 -46.69 13.44
CA THR A 188 -20.16 -47.26 12.60
C THR A 188 -21.19 -47.88 13.52
N ASP A 189 -22.30 -47.20 13.75
CA ASP A 189 -23.39 -47.60 14.63
C ASP A 189 -24.06 -48.94 14.24
N ASP A 190 -23.81 -49.43 13.00
CA ASP A 190 -24.54 -50.59 12.44
C ASP A 190 -23.75 -51.89 12.42
N LEU A 191 -22.45 -51.93 12.69
CA LEU A 191 -21.66 -53.17 12.55
C LEU A 191 -20.81 -53.56 13.76
N GLY A 192 -20.78 -52.78 14.84
CA GLY A 192 -20.01 -53.10 16.04
C GLY A 192 -18.47 -53.21 15.79
N VAL A 193 -17.97 -52.65 14.72
CA VAL A 193 -16.55 -52.66 14.39
C VAL A 193 -15.96 -51.27 14.65
N ASP A 194 -15.21 -51.21 15.73
CA ASP A 194 -14.43 -50.03 16.10
C ASP A 194 -13.09 -50.08 15.35
N THR A 195 -12.95 -49.24 14.35
CA THR A 195 -11.72 -49.18 13.55
C THR A 195 -11.02 -47.82 13.83
N THR A 196 -9.94 -47.84 14.57
CA THR A 196 -9.08 -46.67 14.78
C THR A 196 -7.98 -46.69 13.73
N VAL A 197 -7.90 -45.64 12.90
CA VAL A 197 -6.80 -45.48 11.93
C VAL A 197 -5.84 -44.45 12.50
N ASP A 198 -4.63 -44.88 12.88
CA ASP A 198 -3.54 -44.00 13.28
C ASP A 198 -2.84 -43.47 12.02
N GLY A 199 -2.79 -42.15 11.85
CA GLY A 199 -2.00 -41.50 10.79
C GLY A 199 -0.53 -41.47 11.20
N SER A 200 0.32 -42.07 10.37
CA SER A 200 1.80 -42.07 10.50
C SER A 200 2.42 -40.91 9.75
#